data_11087da302351c79c85356543695cb86
#
_entry.id   11087da302351c79c85356543695cb86
#
_cell.length_a   1.000
_cell.length_b   1.000
_cell.length_c   1.000
_cell.angle_alpha   90.00
_cell.angle_beta   90.00
_cell.angle_gamma   90.00
#
_symmetry.space_group_name_H-M   'P 1'
#
loop_
_entity.id
_entity.type
_entity.pdbx_description
1 polymer ?
#
loop_
_entity_poly.entity_id
_entity_poly.type
_entity_poly.pdbx_seq_one_letter_code
_entity_poly.pdbx_strand_id
1 'polypeptide(L)'
;MRSLLILLMAPFLPSSVSGVEEAYPRTSPGDIELKTLPAARWMRTESSKDYFAADNGLFMRLFRYIDSNKIPMTAPVEAGISPGTMVFYMDAASAKRADLAETPQVKLSSAPERRVAAIGIRGSYSRDNYEEALAELRGWLANRTDVKAAGDPYAVYWNSPFVPFFLKHSEVHVPVAPTK
;
A
#
# COMPACT_ATOMS: atom_id res chain seq x y z
N MET A 1 49.58 -4.53 -37.51
CA MET A 1 48.59 -3.48 -37.20
C MET A 1 47.32 -4.14 -36.73
N ARG A 2 47.06 -4.16 -35.42
CA ARG A 2 45.84 -4.78 -34.84
C ARG A 2 44.90 -3.66 -34.49
N SER A 3 43.80 -3.50 -35.21
CA SER A 3 42.76 -2.55 -34.93
C SER A 3 41.94 -3.02 -33.71
N LEU A 4 41.99 -2.24 -32.64
CA LEU A 4 41.18 -2.44 -31.42
C LEU A 4 39.80 -1.81 -31.64
N LEU A 5 38.79 -2.67 -31.79
CA LEU A 5 37.38 -2.23 -31.89
C LEU A 5 36.86 -1.95 -30.48
N ILE A 6 36.74 -0.69 -30.10
CA ILE A 6 36.12 -0.27 -28.82
C ILE A 6 34.60 -0.29 -29.03
N LEU A 7 33.95 -1.27 -28.44
CA LEU A 7 32.51 -1.38 -28.38
C LEU A 7 31.97 -0.40 -27.32
N LEU A 8 31.41 0.74 -27.74
CA LEU A 8 30.76 1.68 -26.86
C LEU A 8 29.43 1.07 -26.39
N MET A 9 29.38 0.58 -25.16
CA MET A 9 28.12 0.25 -24.49
C MET A 9 27.44 1.58 -24.09
N ALA A 10 26.39 1.95 -24.80
CA ALA A 10 25.49 3.03 -24.35
C ALA A 10 24.77 2.60 -23.08
N PRO A 11 24.66 3.47 -22.06
CA PRO A 11 23.87 3.15 -20.86
C PRO A 11 22.40 3.07 -21.24
N PHE A 12 21.79 1.93 -20.97
CA PHE A 12 20.35 1.72 -21.07
C PHE A 12 19.69 2.54 -19.97
N LEU A 13 19.24 3.75 -20.29
CA LEU A 13 18.39 4.54 -19.40
C LEU A 13 17.02 3.85 -19.36
N PRO A 14 16.51 3.46 -18.19
CA PRO A 14 15.14 2.95 -18.09
C PRO A 14 14.19 4.08 -18.48
N SER A 15 13.46 3.88 -19.57
CA SER A 15 12.35 4.75 -19.95
C SER A 15 11.34 4.73 -18.82
N SER A 16 11.12 5.87 -18.17
CA SER A 16 10.06 6.05 -17.19
C SER A 16 8.71 5.83 -17.88
N VAL A 17 8.19 4.62 -17.80
CA VAL A 17 6.78 4.37 -18.09
C VAL A 17 6.02 5.23 -17.09
N SER A 18 5.14 6.11 -17.57
CA SER A 18 4.25 6.94 -16.77
C SER A 18 3.27 6.03 -15.99
N GLY A 19 3.77 5.42 -14.93
CA GLY A 19 3.04 4.59 -13.99
C GLY A 19 2.69 5.38 -12.75
N VAL A 20 1.67 4.95 -12.06
CA VAL A 20 1.33 5.45 -10.71
C VAL A 20 2.55 5.26 -9.81
N GLU A 21 2.96 6.29 -9.07
CA GLU A 21 4.08 6.21 -8.12
C GLU A 21 3.76 5.17 -7.03
N GLU A 22 4.71 4.25 -6.79
CA GLU A 22 4.57 3.22 -5.75
C GLU A 22 5.34 3.65 -4.49
N ALA A 23 4.63 3.66 -3.34
CA ALA A 23 5.22 4.07 -2.06
C ALA A 23 6.28 3.09 -1.54
N TYR A 24 6.18 1.81 -1.90
CA TYR A 24 7.12 0.75 -1.53
C TYR A 24 6.95 -0.49 -2.45
N PRO A 25 7.90 -1.44 -2.46
CA PRO A 25 7.80 -2.65 -3.28
C PRO A 25 6.64 -3.56 -2.86
N ARG A 26 6.08 -4.29 -3.83
CA ARG A 26 5.01 -5.27 -3.61
C ARG A 26 5.57 -6.60 -3.10
N THR A 27 4.79 -7.29 -2.25
CA THR A 27 5.02 -8.72 -1.95
C THR A 27 4.40 -9.55 -3.06
N SER A 28 5.15 -10.50 -3.64
CA SER A 28 4.63 -11.36 -4.72
C SER A 28 3.43 -12.20 -4.25
N PRO A 29 2.44 -12.47 -5.11
CA PRO A 29 1.32 -13.34 -4.74
C PRO A 29 1.78 -14.73 -4.29
N GLY A 30 1.34 -15.15 -3.11
CA GLY A 30 1.73 -16.41 -2.46
C GLY A 30 2.99 -16.32 -1.59
N ASP A 31 3.73 -15.21 -1.65
CA ASP A 31 4.89 -15.02 -0.78
C ASP A 31 4.49 -14.38 0.55
N ILE A 32 5.22 -14.75 1.61
CA ILE A 32 5.14 -14.11 2.93
C ILE A 32 6.51 -13.56 3.30
N GLU A 33 6.58 -12.30 3.69
CA GLU A 33 7.82 -11.64 4.06
C GLU A 33 7.67 -10.67 5.23
N LEU A 34 8.81 -10.35 5.88
CA LEU A 34 8.92 -9.17 6.72
C LEU A 34 9.47 -8.03 5.88
N LYS A 35 8.79 -6.89 5.88
CA LYS A 35 9.26 -5.69 5.18
C LYS A 35 9.23 -4.45 6.08
N THR A 36 10.08 -3.51 5.76
CA THR A 36 10.09 -2.18 6.37
C THR A 36 9.45 -1.22 5.39
N LEU A 37 8.36 -0.60 5.80
CA LEU A 37 7.67 0.44 5.03
C LEU A 37 8.28 1.81 5.38
N PRO A 38 8.59 2.65 4.39
CA PRO A 38 9.20 3.95 4.63
C PRO A 38 8.27 4.89 5.40
N ALA A 39 8.85 5.89 6.03
CA ALA A 39 8.08 7.02 6.54
C ALA A 39 7.35 7.72 5.40
N ALA A 40 6.10 8.10 5.63
CA ALA A 40 5.24 8.68 4.60
C ALA A 40 4.30 9.74 5.15
N ARG A 41 3.78 10.59 4.28
CA ARG A 41 2.65 11.48 4.57
C ARG A 41 1.39 10.93 3.93
N TRP A 42 0.27 10.95 4.68
CA TRP A 42 -0.97 10.29 4.31
C TRP A 42 -2.17 11.23 4.28
N MET A 43 -3.10 10.87 3.42
CA MET A 43 -4.48 11.32 3.49
C MET A 43 -5.31 10.14 4.01
N ARG A 44 -6.03 10.33 5.10
CA ARG A 44 -6.82 9.30 5.78
C ARG A 44 -8.28 9.70 5.90
N THR A 45 -9.16 8.74 5.72
CA THR A 45 -10.59 8.87 6.00
C THR A 45 -11.10 7.66 6.77
N GLU A 46 -12.20 7.83 7.49
CA GLU A 46 -12.79 6.80 8.34
C GLU A 46 -14.30 6.68 8.09
N SER A 47 -14.83 5.51 8.35
CA SER A 47 -16.26 5.20 8.33
C SER A 47 -16.63 4.47 9.62
N SER A 48 -17.84 4.70 10.15
CA SER A 48 -18.38 3.85 11.23
C SER A 48 -18.75 2.44 10.76
N LYS A 49 -18.84 2.24 9.44
CA LYS A 49 -19.10 0.93 8.83
C LYS A 49 -17.79 0.16 8.67
N ASP A 50 -17.90 -1.14 8.58
CA ASP A 50 -16.82 -2.03 8.14
C ASP A 50 -16.37 -1.70 6.70
N TYR A 51 -15.10 -1.95 6.38
CA TYR A 51 -14.54 -1.67 5.05
C TYR A 51 -15.29 -2.40 3.91
N PHE A 52 -15.65 -3.66 4.13
CA PHE A 52 -16.36 -4.48 3.14
C PHE A 52 -17.88 -4.22 3.11
N ALA A 53 -18.40 -3.35 3.97
CA ALA A 53 -19.80 -2.95 3.88
C ALA A 53 -20.06 -2.15 2.61
N ALA A 54 -21.23 -2.38 2.01
CA ALA A 54 -21.67 -1.55 0.90
C ALA A 54 -21.74 -0.08 1.30
N ASP A 55 -21.39 0.81 0.37
CA ASP A 55 -21.52 2.26 0.52
C ASP A 55 -20.77 2.88 1.71
N ASN A 56 -19.56 2.36 2.03
CA ASN A 56 -18.72 2.96 3.06
C ASN A 56 -18.17 4.37 2.65
N GLY A 57 -18.13 4.66 1.35
CA GLY A 57 -17.77 5.97 0.78
C GLY A 57 -16.30 6.36 0.92
N LEU A 58 -15.45 5.50 1.48
CA LEU A 58 -14.06 5.81 1.85
C LEU A 58 -13.24 6.26 0.64
N PHE A 59 -13.24 5.46 -0.44
CA PHE A 59 -12.47 5.76 -1.64
C PHE A 59 -12.86 7.11 -2.26
N MET A 60 -14.15 7.37 -2.41
CA MET A 60 -14.62 8.59 -3.05
C MET A 60 -14.32 9.86 -2.25
N ARG A 61 -14.24 9.79 -0.93
CA ARG A 61 -13.83 10.93 -0.09
C ARG A 61 -12.39 11.33 -0.37
N LEU A 62 -11.47 10.36 -0.37
CA LEU A 62 -10.06 10.58 -0.68
C LEU A 62 -9.86 10.96 -2.14
N PHE A 63 -10.56 10.31 -3.07
CA PHE A 63 -10.46 10.61 -4.50
C PHE A 63 -10.86 12.06 -4.81
N ARG A 64 -11.98 12.54 -4.26
CA ARG A 64 -12.39 13.95 -4.40
C ARG A 64 -11.37 14.91 -3.79
N TYR A 65 -10.78 14.53 -2.66
CA TYR A 65 -9.75 15.34 -2.03
C TYR A 65 -8.52 15.50 -2.92
N ILE A 66 -7.97 14.41 -3.46
CA ILE A 66 -6.80 14.48 -4.34
C ILE A 66 -7.11 15.23 -5.64
N ASP A 67 -8.29 15.02 -6.23
CA ASP A 67 -8.70 15.73 -7.43
C ASP A 67 -8.81 17.25 -7.22
N SER A 68 -9.47 17.67 -6.14
CA SER A 68 -9.63 19.09 -5.80
C SER A 68 -8.29 19.77 -5.48
N ASN A 69 -7.35 19.06 -4.90
CA ASN A 69 -6.03 19.60 -4.52
C ASN A 69 -4.93 19.32 -5.56
N LYS A 70 -5.28 18.71 -6.71
CA LYS A 70 -4.33 18.35 -7.79
C LYS A 70 -3.16 17.51 -7.28
N ILE A 71 -3.46 16.52 -6.44
CA ILE A 71 -2.52 15.53 -5.92
C ILE A 71 -2.57 14.30 -6.84
N PRO A 72 -1.44 13.82 -7.36
CA PRO A 72 -1.39 12.58 -8.13
C PRO A 72 -1.84 11.38 -7.31
N MET A 73 -2.53 10.43 -7.95
CA MET A 73 -2.83 9.14 -7.33
C MET A 73 -1.57 8.32 -7.19
N THR A 74 -1.36 7.72 -6.02
CA THR A 74 -0.24 6.81 -5.73
C THR A 74 -0.76 5.40 -5.45
N ALA A 75 0.13 4.43 -5.43
CA ALA A 75 -0.14 3.07 -4.97
C ALA A 75 0.87 2.69 -3.87
N PRO A 76 0.48 1.82 -2.96
CA PRO A 76 -0.84 1.22 -2.78
C PRO A 76 -1.84 2.11 -2.04
N VAL A 77 -3.07 1.61 -1.93
CA VAL A 77 -4.09 2.09 -0.99
C VAL A 77 -4.15 1.13 0.19
N GLU A 78 -4.09 1.65 1.42
CA GLU A 78 -4.28 0.82 2.62
C GLU A 78 -5.71 0.95 3.15
N ALA A 79 -6.26 -0.14 3.67
CA ALA A 79 -7.60 -0.18 4.23
C ALA A 79 -7.64 -0.97 5.56
N GLY A 80 -7.95 -0.29 6.65
CA GLY A 80 -8.33 -0.92 7.91
C GLY A 80 -9.76 -1.44 7.82
N ILE A 81 -10.04 -2.55 8.49
CA ILE A 81 -11.29 -3.29 8.24
C ILE A 81 -12.42 -2.85 9.17
N SER A 82 -12.21 -2.82 10.48
CA SER A 82 -13.28 -2.53 11.43
C SER A 82 -12.76 -1.67 12.61
N PRO A 83 -13.15 -0.40 12.70
CA PRO A 83 -13.96 0.36 11.73
C PRO A 83 -13.24 0.53 10.40
N GLY A 84 -14.00 0.73 9.32
CA GLY A 84 -13.44 0.92 7.99
C GLY A 84 -12.61 2.19 7.91
N THR A 85 -11.35 2.07 7.53
CA THR A 85 -10.47 3.22 7.27
C THR A 85 -9.84 3.08 5.90
N MET A 86 -9.42 4.19 5.30
CA MET A 86 -8.66 4.16 4.06
C MET A 86 -7.57 5.23 4.08
N VAL A 87 -6.42 4.88 3.53
CA VAL A 87 -5.24 5.73 3.45
C VAL A 87 -4.75 5.78 2.01
N PHE A 88 -4.54 7.01 1.50
CA PHE A 88 -3.77 7.26 0.29
C PHE A 88 -2.43 7.85 0.69
N TYR A 89 -1.36 7.36 0.06
CA TYR A 89 -0.02 7.95 0.19
C TYR A 89 0.08 9.24 -0.61
N MET A 90 0.85 10.19 -0.14
CA MET A 90 1.23 11.36 -0.95
C MET A 90 2.50 11.04 -1.73
N ASP A 91 2.55 11.45 -2.99
CA ASP A 91 3.79 11.50 -3.77
C ASP A 91 4.82 12.44 -3.13
N ALA A 92 6.08 12.32 -3.52
CA ALA A 92 7.18 13.06 -2.92
C ALA A 92 7.03 14.59 -3.02
N ALA A 93 6.37 15.11 -4.07
CA ALA A 93 6.11 16.53 -4.25
C ALA A 93 4.96 17.01 -3.35
N SER A 94 3.84 16.29 -3.34
CA SER A 94 2.67 16.63 -2.52
C SER A 94 2.94 16.49 -1.03
N ALA A 95 3.81 15.56 -0.61
CA ALA A 95 4.20 15.40 0.78
C ALA A 95 4.89 16.64 1.39
N LYS A 96 5.49 17.51 0.56
CA LYS A 96 6.16 18.75 1.00
C LYS A 96 5.24 19.97 1.01
N ARG A 97 4.01 19.84 0.51
CA ARG A 97 3.07 20.97 0.41
C ARG A 97 2.58 21.39 1.79
N ALA A 98 2.70 22.67 2.09
CA ALA A 98 2.20 23.29 3.32
C ALA A 98 0.79 23.89 3.17
N ASP A 99 0.31 24.04 1.93
CA ASP A 99 -0.99 24.61 1.58
C ASP A 99 -2.16 23.62 1.69
N LEU A 100 -1.88 22.35 1.91
CA LEU A 100 -2.92 21.32 2.05
C LEU A 100 -3.61 21.43 3.42
N ALA A 101 -4.93 21.60 3.40
CA ALA A 101 -5.74 21.66 4.60
C ALA A 101 -6.57 20.40 4.79
N GLU A 102 -6.77 19.99 6.04
CA GLU A 102 -7.71 18.94 6.40
C GLU A 102 -9.16 19.35 6.13
N THR A 103 -10.00 18.36 5.94
CA THR A 103 -11.45 18.54 5.87
C THR A 103 -12.11 17.73 7.00
N PRO A 104 -13.41 17.91 7.25
CA PRO A 104 -14.13 17.06 8.21
C PRO A 104 -14.03 15.57 7.90
N GLN A 105 -13.83 15.21 6.62
CA GLN A 105 -13.81 13.83 6.14
C GLN A 105 -12.42 13.28 5.84
N VAL A 106 -11.41 14.15 5.65
CA VAL A 106 -10.05 13.75 5.29
C VAL A 106 -9.06 14.41 6.24
N LYS A 107 -8.28 13.57 6.91
CA LYS A 107 -7.20 13.98 7.81
C LYS A 107 -5.85 13.78 7.15
N LEU A 108 -4.91 14.67 7.46
CA LEU A 108 -3.53 14.59 7.02
C LEU A 108 -2.68 14.10 8.19
N SER A 109 -1.89 13.07 7.97
CA SER A 109 -1.01 12.51 8.99
C SER A 109 0.32 12.06 8.41
N SER A 110 1.31 11.89 9.28
CA SER A 110 2.60 11.31 8.94
C SER A 110 2.74 9.97 9.64
N ALA A 111 3.18 8.96 8.90
CA ALA A 111 3.57 7.68 9.45
C ALA A 111 5.08 7.62 9.58
N PRO A 112 5.62 7.17 10.71
CA PRO A 112 7.03 6.81 10.80
C PRO A 112 7.33 5.57 9.95
N GLU A 113 8.60 5.29 9.78
CA GLU A 113 9.02 3.96 9.31
C GLU A 113 8.43 2.88 10.21
N ARG A 114 7.92 1.79 9.61
CA ARG A 114 7.26 0.70 10.34
C ARG A 114 7.56 -0.66 9.74
N ARG A 115 7.66 -1.67 10.59
CA ARG A 115 7.84 -3.05 10.15
C ARG A 115 6.50 -3.78 10.11
N VAL A 116 6.31 -4.56 9.06
CA VAL A 116 5.12 -5.40 8.88
C VAL A 116 5.52 -6.80 8.43
N ALA A 117 4.69 -7.78 8.78
CA ALA A 117 4.61 -9.03 8.04
C ALA A 117 3.58 -8.83 6.94
N ALA A 118 3.87 -9.27 5.73
CA ALA A 118 3.04 -9.11 4.56
C ALA A 118 2.86 -10.43 3.83
N ILE A 119 1.65 -10.66 3.30
CA ILE A 119 1.35 -11.76 2.38
C ILE A 119 0.75 -11.19 1.10
N GLY A 120 1.27 -11.58 -0.06
CA GLY A 120 0.77 -11.17 -1.36
C GLY A 120 -0.39 -12.05 -1.84
N ILE A 121 -1.39 -11.44 -2.48
CA ILE A 121 -2.60 -12.09 -2.96
C ILE A 121 -2.86 -11.69 -4.40
N ARG A 122 -3.27 -12.65 -5.23
CA ARG A 122 -3.85 -12.39 -6.55
C ARG A 122 -5.33 -12.73 -6.54
N GLY A 123 -6.16 -11.86 -7.09
CA GLY A 123 -7.60 -12.09 -7.18
C GLY A 123 -8.45 -10.90 -6.75
N SER A 124 -9.73 -11.15 -6.52
CA SER A 124 -10.68 -10.10 -6.14
C SER A 124 -10.36 -9.48 -4.77
N TYR A 125 -10.74 -8.22 -4.61
CA TYR A 125 -10.68 -7.52 -3.33
C TYR A 125 -11.91 -7.86 -2.49
N SER A 126 -11.98 -9.12 -2.01
CA SER A 126 -13.10 -9.66 -1.22
C SER A 126 -12.71 -9.86 0.24
N ARG A 127 -13.72 -9.94 1.10
CA ARG A 127 -13.55 -10.29 2.51
C ARG A 127 -12.92 -11.68 2.63
N ASP A 128 -13.43 -12.66 1.89
CA ASP A 128 -12.96 -14.05 1.98
C ASP A 128 -11.47 -14.16 1.66
N ASN A 129 -11.00 -13.53 0.56
CA ASN A 129 -9.59 -13.53 0.22
C ASN A 129 -8.72 -12.82 1.29
N TYR A 130 -9.24 -11.75 1.90
CA TYR A 130 -8.57 -11.06 2.99
C TYR A 130 -8.45 -11.95 4.24
N GLU A 131 -9.54 -12.59 4.65
CA GLU A 131 -9.59 -13.42 5.85
C GLU A 131 -8.75 -14.70 5.71
N GLU A 132 -8.77 -15.33 4.53
CA GLU A 132 -7.93 -16.49 4.22
C GLU A 132 -6.43 -16.12 4.29
N ALA A 133 -6.02 -15.05 3.64
CA ALA A 133 -4.64 -14.59 3.68
C ALA A 133 -4.20 -14.14 5.08
N LEU A 134 -5.10 -13.50 5.84
CA LEU A 134 -4.83 -13.12 7.23
C LEU A 134 -4.62 -14.35 8.11
N ALA A 135 -5.42 -15.40 7.94
CA ALA A 135 -5.27 -16.64 8.68
C ALA A 135 -3.92 -17.31 8.40
N GLU A 136 -3.51 -17.38 7.13
CA GLU A 136 -2.20 -17.90 6.72
C GLU A 136 -1.05 -17.06 7.31
N LEU A 137 -1.12 -15.74 7.20
CA LEU A 137 -0.10 -14.83 7.74
C LEU A 137 0.03 -14.93 9.26
N ARG A 138 -1.10 -15.09 9.98
CA ARG A 138 -1.10 -15.32 11.44
C ARG A 138 -0.49 -16.66 11.80
N GLY A 139 -0.77 -17.72 11.03
CA GLY A 139 -0.14 -19.04 11.20
C GLY A 139 1.37 -18.97 11.00
N TRP A 140 1.83 -18.24 9.99
CA TRP A 140 3.26 -18.01 9.76
C TRP A 140 3.90 -17.22 10.92
N LEU A 141 3.26 -16.15 11.39
CA LEU A 141 3.75 -15.35 12.52
C LEU A 141 3.82 -16.15 13.83
N ALA A 142 2.88 -17.06 14.06
CA ALA A 142 2.86 -17.90 15.27
C ALA A 142 4.10 -18.81 15.39
N ASN A 143 4.75 -19.12 14.27
CA ASN A 143 5.98 -19.91 14.24
C ASN A 143 7.27 -19.06 14.29
N ARG A 144 7.14 -17.74 14.46
CA ARG A 144 8.30 -16.83 14.55
C ARG A 144 8.69 -16.58 16.01
N THR A 145 10.00 -16.51 16.23
CA THR A 145 10.57 -16.20 17.55
C THR A 145 11.20 -14.81 17.60
N ASP A 146 11.43 -14.19 16.46
CA ASP A 146 12.13 -12.91 16.31
C ASP A 146 11.20 -11.69 16.28
N VAL A 147 9.92 -11.91 15.90
CA VAL A 147 8.89 -10.85 15.82
C VAL A 147 7.55 -11.35 16.35
N LYS A 148 6.72 -10.39 16.79
CA LYS A 148 5.32 -10.63 17.20
C LYS A 148 4.41 -9.57 16.61
N ALA A 149 3.13 -9.90 16.43
CA ALA A 149 2.11 -8.92 16.03
C ALA A 149 2.06 -7.75 17.04
N ALA A 150 2.00 -6.53 16.53
CA ALA A 150 2.06 -5.29 17.32
C ALA A 150 1.00 -4.26 16.90
N GLY A 151 0.00 -4.66 16.12
CA GLY A 151 -1.11 -3.81 15.69
C GLY A 151 -2.16 -4.57 14.91
N ASP A 152 -3.23 -3.87 14.54
CA ASP A 152 -4.33 -4.45 13.79
C ASP A 152 -3.92 -4.74 12.34
N PRO A 153 -4.37 -5.87 11.77
CA PRO A 153 -4.14 -6.18 10.37
C PRO A 153 -4.94 -5.24 9.46
N TYR A 154 -4.41 -5.02 8.27
CA TYR A 154 -5.06 -4.20 7.26
C TYR A 154 -4.80 -4.74 5.85
N ALA A 155 -5.71 -4.40 4.93
CA ALA A 155 -5.55 -4.74 3.52
C ALA A 155 -4.76 -3.67 2.78
N VAL A 156 -4.08 -4.08 1.70
CA VAL A 156 -3.29 -3.23 0.82
C VAL A 156 -3.68 -3.53 -0.63
N TYR A 157 -4.08 -2.51 -1.39
CA TYR A 157 -4.59 -2.64 -2.74
C TYR A 157 -3.70 -1.91 -3.74
N TRP A 158 -3.19 -2.65 -4.72
CA TRP A 158 -2.21 -2.14 -5.68
C TRP A 158 -2.82 -1.67 -7.00
N ASN A 159 -4.01 -2.14 -7.33
CA ASN A 159 -4.61 -1.87 -8.63
C ASN A 159 -5.91 -1.07 -8.49
N SER A 160 -6.20 -0.30 -9.53
CA SER A 160 -7.49 0.36 -9.70
C SER A 160 -8.65 -0.65 -9.62
N PRO A 161 -9.82 -0.25 -9.09
CA PRO A 161 -11.03 -1.08 -9.10
C PRO A 161 -11.42 -1.60 -10.50
N PHE A 162 -11.05 -0.90 -11.56
CA PHE A 162 -11.38 -1.24 -12.96
C PHE A 162 -10.49 -2.34 -13.57
N VAL A 163 -9.39 -2.71 -12.91
CA VAL A 163 -8.56 -3.83 -13.36
C VAL A 163 -9.36 -5.14 -13.19
N PRO A 164 -9.34 -6.07 -14.18
CA PRO A 164 -9.98 -7.37 -14.05
C PRO A 164 -9.53 -8.11 -12.79
N PHE A 165 -10.46 -8.81 -12.12
CA PHE A 165 -10.21 -9.40 -10.80
C PHE A 165 -9.00 -10.34 -10.79
N PHE A 166 -8.80 -11.14 -11.83
CA PHE A 166 -7.69 -12.10 -11.95
C PHE A 166 -6.31 -11.46 -12.15
N LEU A 167 -6.25 -10.15 -12.47
CA LEU A 167 -5.03 -9.36 -12.56
C LEU A 167 -4.80 -8.50 -11.32
N LYS A 168 -5.79 -8.40 -10.44
CA LYS A 168 -5.64 -7.60 -9.22
C LYS A 168 -4.60 -8.21 -8.29
N HIS A 169 -3.82 -7.32 -7.69
CA HIS A 169 -2.85 -7.63 -6.67
C HIS A 169 -3.22 -6.89 -5.40
N SER A 170 -3.27 -7.62 -4.29
CA SER A 170 -3.45 -7.06 -2.95
C SER A 170 -2.49 -7.73 -1.98
N GLU A 171 -2.41 -7.19 -0.78
CA GLU A 171 -1.65 -7.78 0.33
C GLU A 171 -2.48 -7.69 1.60
N VAL A 172 -2.17 -8.54 2.57
CA VAL A 172 -2.54 -8.32 3.97
C VAL A 172 -1.27 -8.02 4.75
N HIS A 173 -1.30 -6.96 5.53
CA HIS A 173 -0.22 -6.58 6.42
C HIS A 173 -0.63 -6.73 7.89
N VAL A 174 0.30 -7.21 8.70
CA VAL A 174 0.22 -7.19 10.17
C VAL A 174 1.41 -6.40 10.69
N PRO A 175 1.21 -5.26 11.39
CA PRO A 175 2.31 -4.57 12.06
C PRO A 175 3.02 -5.49 13.03
N VAL A 176 4.36 -5.46 13.05
CA VAL A 176 5.16 -6.32 13.92
C VAL A 176 6.20 -5.53 14.71
N ALA A 177 6.51 -6.05 15.89
CA ALA A 177 7.61 -5.59 16.72
C ALA A 177 8.56 -6.74 17.06
N PRO A 178 9.84 -6.47 17.38
CA PRO A 178 10.75 -7.51 17.88
C PRO A 178 10.17 -8.20 19.11
N THR A 179 10.38 -9.51 19.19
CA THR A 179 10.18 -10.26 20.44
C THR A 179 11.37 -9.91 21.34
N LYS A 180 11.11 -9.39 22.54
CA LYS A 180 12.18 -9.09 23.53
C LYS A 180 12.83 -10.37 24.01
#